data_4668f8af477ca58926ada72a580925ef
#
_entry.id   4668f8af477ca58926ada72a580925ef
#
_cell.length_a   1.000
_cell.length_b   1.000
_cell.length_c   1.000
_cell.angle_alpha   90.00
_cell.angle_beta   90.00
_cell.angle_gamma   90.00
#
_symmetry.space_group_name_H-M   'P 1'
#
loop_
_entity.id
_entity.type
_entity.pdbx_description
1 polymer ?
#
loop_
_entity_poly.entity_id
_entity_poly.type
_entity_poly.pdbx_seq_one_letter_code
_entity_poly.pdbx_strand_id
1 'polypeptide(L)'
;MNPAFLKPSAMPDVQSTLDERALPIEQVGIRGVRHPLTIRSATGNFPSVGTFEMDVALPAHVKGTHMSRFMALLQKQDEAVDSTTVVALVKEMLPLLDAKDGHVQFTYTHFVKKAAPVSGVESLMDYEVTWMATAKQNATGSTDVQLGLRAQVPVMSLCPCSKEISEFGAHNQRSHVTMTVTLDSKTQMTVEDLVAAAESEASSELWGLLKRPDEKWVTEHSYSNPKFVEDLVRDVAGNLKADQRIQSFVVEAENFESIHNHSAFARISHQK
;
A
#
# COMPACT_ATOMS: atom_id res chain seq x y z
N MET A 1 -24.55 35.90 -40.76
CA MET A 1 -23.36 36.54 -40.18
C MET A 1 -22.76 35.55 -39.17
N ASN A 2 -21.58 35.06 -39.50
CA ASN A 2 -20.90 34.06 -38.66
C ASN A 2 -20.18 34.83 -37.53
N PRO A 3 -20.41 34.53 -36.22
CA PRO A 3 -19.66 35.24 -35.20
C PRO A 3 -18.22 34.79 -35.28
N ALA A 4 -17.35 35.76 -35.56
CA ALA A 4 -15.90 35.56 -35.55
C ALA A 4 -15.51 35.02 -34.19
N PHE A 5 -14.94 33.81 -34.16
CA PHE A 5 -14.26 33.27 -32.99
C PHE A 5 -13.15 34.23 -32.60
N LEU A 6 -13.41 35.04 -31.59
CA LEU A 6 -12.36 35.84 -30.96
C LEU A 6 -11.29 34.84 -30.47
N LYS A 7 -10.06 34.97 -30.96
CA LYS A 7 -8.90 34.29 -30.40
C LYS A 7 -8.93 34.56 -28.89
N PRO A 8 -8.92 33.51 -28.02
CA PRO A 8 -8.86 33.77 -26.61
C PRO A 8 -7.62 34.63 -26.32
N SER A 9 -7.81 35.84 -25.79
CA SER A 9 -6.69 36.60 -25.22
C SER A 9 -6.02 35.66 -24.21
N ALA A 10 -4.69 35.56 -24.25
CA ALA A 10 -3.94 34.70 -23.30
C ALA A 10 -4.35 35.12 -21.89
N MET A 11 -5.06 34.20 -21.20
CA MET A 11 -5.43 34.44 -19.81
C MET A 11 -4.17 34.50 -18.95
N PRO A 12 -4.07 35.45 -18.00
CA PRO A 12 -2.89 35.58 -17.16
C PRO A 12 -2.67 34.31 -16.33
N ASP A 13 -1.43 33.81 -16.32
CA ASP A 13 -1.01 32.71 -15.44
C ASP A 13 -0.70 33.26 -14.03
N VAL A 14 -1.72 33.25 -13.17
CA VAL A 14 -1.62 33.79 -11.81
C VAL A 14 -0.74 32.92 -10.92
N GLN A 15 -0.70 31.59 -11.17
CA GLN A 15 0.09 30.64 -10.37
C GLN A 15 1.60 30.88 -10.52
N SER A 16 2.05 31.30 -11.69
CA SER A 16 3.47 31.59 -12.00
C SER A 16 3.93 32.97 -11.52
N THR A 17 3.08 33.77 -10.86
CA THR A 17 3.49 35.08 -10.34
C THR A 17 4.33 34.91 -9.05
N LEU A 18 5.12 35.97 -8.72
CA LEU A 18 5.92 35.99 -7.49
C LEU A 18 5.02 36.08 -6.26
N ASP A 19 5.40 35.36 -5.21
CA ASP A 19 4.81 35.50 -3.88
C ASP A 19 5.73 36.34 -2.98
N GLU A 20 5.19 37.43 -2.42
CA GLU A 20 5.95 38.38 -1.60
C GLU A 20 6.09 37.94 -0.13
N ARG A 21 5.32 36.95 0.30
CA ARG A 21 5.36 36.46 1.68
C ARG A 21 6.60 35.66 2.02
N ALA A 22 7.29 35.13 1.01
CA ALA A 22 8.55 34.39 1.12
C ALA A 22 8.48 33.17 2.06
N LEU A 23 7.34 32.48 2.10
CA LEU A 23 7.12 31.25 2.87
C LEU A 23 7.05 30.05 1.93
N PRO A 24 7.96 29.06 2.04
CA PRO A 24 7.88 27.84 1.27
C PRO A 24 6.68 27.00 1.72
N ILE A 25 6.10 26.24 0.82
CA ILE A 25 5.06 25.25 1.12
C ILE A 25 5.69 23.86 0.96
N GLU A 26 5.63 23.04 2.03
CA GLU A 26 6.23 21.71 2.02
C GLU A 26 5.47 20.74 1.12
N GLN A 27 4.13 20.82 1.11
CA GLN A 27 3.26 19.98 0.30
C GLN A 27 2.08 20.79 -0.23
N VAL A 28 1.92 20.81 -1.54
CA VAL A 28 0.75 21.36 -2.22
C VAL A 28 0.36 20.47 -3.39
N GLY A 29 -0.89 20.08 -3.48
CA GLY A 29 -1.33 19.13 -4.50
C GLY A 29 -2.79 18.75 -4.41
N ILE A 30 -3.12 17.55 -4.87
CA ILE A 30 -4.46 16.98 -4.90
C ILE A 30 -4.58 15.80 -3.94
N ARG A 31 -5.76 15.62 -3.35
CA ARG A 31 -6.05 14.54 -2.40
C ARG A 31 -7.44 13.96 -2.63
N GLY A 32 -7.58 12.64 -2.40
CA GLY A 32 -8.86 11.95 -2.50
C GLY A 32 -9.37 11.75 -3.92
N VAL A 33 -8.50 11.79 -4.92
CA VAL A 33 -8.86 11.57 -6.33
C VAL A 33 -9.05 10.09 -6.58
N ARG A 34 -10.26 9.67 -6.92
CA ARG A 34 -10.54 8.30 -7.34
C ARG A 34 -10.32 8.15 -8.84
N HIS A 35 -9.47 7.21 -9.22
CA HIS A 35 -9.13 6.94 -10.61
C HIS A 35 -9.11 5.43 -10.88
N PRO A 36 -9.68 4.95 -12.01
CA PRO A 36 -9.56 3.56 -12.39
C PRO A 36 -8.09 3.22 -12.68
N LEU A 37 -7.70 2.02 -12.33
CA LEU A 37 -6.37 1.49 -12.60
C LEU A 37 -6.42 -0.01 -12.89
N THR A 38 -5.40 -0.51 -13.56
CA THR A 38 -5.14 -1.94 -13.70
C THR A 38 -4.02 -2.31 -12.75
N ILE A 39 -4.22 -3.31 -11.90
CA ILE A 39 -3.20 -3.83 -10.99
C ILE A 39 -2.53 -5.03 -11.62
N ARG A 40 -1.22 -5.15 -11.43
CA ARG A 40 -0.43 -6.33 -11.78
C ARG A 40 -0.34 -7.25 -10.57
N SER A 41 -0.82 -8.47 -10.70
CA SER A 41 -0.72 -9.55 -9.74
C SER A 41 0.05 -10.72 -10.36
N ALA A 42 0.61 -11.59 -9.53
CA ALA A 42 1.27 -12.82 -9.98
C ALA A 42 0.33 -13.75 -10.79
N THR A 43 -0.97 -13.66 -10.59
CA THR A 43 -1.99 -14.49 -11.25
C THR A 43 -2.73 -13.79 -12.40
N GLY A 44 -2.33 -12.57 -12.77
CA GLY A 44 -2.91 -11.81 -13.87
C GLY A 44 -3.14 -10.34 -13.54
N ASN A 45 -3.72 -9.61 -14.48
CA ASN A 45 -4.05 -8.22 -14.30
C ASN A 45 -5.53 -8.07 -13.93
N PHE A 46 -5.82 -7.24 -12.92
CA PHE A 46 -7.18 -6.99 -12.45
C PHE A 46 -7.51 -5.50 -12.49
N PRO A 47 -8.75 -5.13 -12.86
CA PRO A 47 -9.21 -3.75 -12.71
C PRO A 47 -9.45 -3.43 -11.23
N SER A 48 -9.12 -2.20 -10.84
CA SER A 48 -9.40 -1.66 -9.51
C SER A 48 -9.65 -0.17 -9.57
N VAL A 49 -9.86 0.46 -8.42
CA VAL A 49 -10.00 1.91 -8.28
C VAL A 49 -9.02 2.36 -7.20
N GLY A 50 -8.07 3.21 -7.59
CA GLY A 50 -7.15 3.86 -6.65
C GLY A 50 -7.70 5.17 -6.13
N THR A 51 -7.45 5.45 -4.85
CA THR A 51 -7.65 6.78 -4.24
C THR A 51 -6.29 7.44 -4.12
N PHE A 52 -6.05 8.47 -4.92
CA PHE A 52 -4.75 9.13 -5.09
C PHE A 52 -4.61 10.37 -4.24
N GLU A 53 -3.42 10.56 -3.72
CA GLU A 53 -2.88 11.79 -3.16
C GLU A 53 -1.55 12.07 -3.84
N MET A 54 -1.38 13.29 -4.37
CA MET A 54 -0.19 13.70 -5.12
C MET A 54 0.14 15.13 -4.76
N ASP A 55 1.38 15.40 -4.41
CA ASP A 55 1.83 16.73 -4.02
C ASP A 55 3.27 17.00 -4.44
N VAL A 56 3.63 18.27 -4.41
CA VAL A 56 4.98 18.77 -4.62
C VAL A 56 5.32 19.84 -3.59
N ALA A 57 6.61 20.04 -3.35
CA ALA A 57 7.09 21.20 -2.60
C ALA A 57 7.07 22.45 -3.46
N LEU A 58 6.65 23.58 -2.89
CA LEU A 58 6.59 24.87 -3.58
C LEU A 58 7.60 25.86 -2.97
N PRO A 59 8.56 26.39 -3.77
CA PRO A 59 9.52 27.37 -3.29
C PRO A 59 8.86 28.66 -2.80
N ALA A 60 9.49 29.34 -1.84
CA ALA A 60 8.98 30.53 -1.16
C ALA A 60 8.55 31.67 -2.10
N HIS A 61 9.18 31.78 -3.27
CA HIS A 61 8.91 32.84 -4.25
C HIS A 61 7.85 32.49 -5.29
N VAL A 62 7.33 31.26 -5.31
CA VAL A 62 6.33 30.76 -6.26
C VAL A 62 4.95 30.81 -5.62
N LYS A 63 3.99 31.46 -6.28
CA LYS A 63 2.65 31.69 -5.72
C LYS A 63 1.77 30.45 -5.68
N GLY A 64 1.88 29.56 -6.67
CA GLY A 64 1.04 28.37 -6.74
C GLY A 64 1.51 27.34 -7.75
N THR A 65 0.81 26.20 -7.80
CA THR A 65 1.03 25.14 -8.79
C THR A 65 -0.26 24.83 -9.55
N HIS A 66 -0.11 24.21 -10.72
CA HIS A 66 -1.23 23.89 -11.62
C HIS A 66 -1.87 22.55 -11.27
N MET A 67 -2.97 22.54 -10.51
CA MET A 67 -3.68 21.32 -10.10
C MET A 67 -4.14 20.43 -11.27
N SER A 68 -4.47 21.05 -12.42
CA SER A 68 -4.86 20.31 -13.63
C SER A 68 -3.74 19.42 -14.20
N ARG A 69 -2.47 19.74 -13.94
CA ARG A 69 -1.32 18.94 -14.40
C ARG A 69 -1.24 17.59 -13.68
N PHE A 70 -1.61 17.52 -12.39
CA PHE A 70 -1.73 16.24 -11.67
C PHE A 70 -2.79 15.35 -12.32
N MET A 71 -3.95 15.91 -12.63
CA MET A 71 -5.02 15.18 -13.31
C MET A 71 -4.61 14.73 -14.71
N ALA A 72 -3.92 15.56 -15.46
CA ALA A 72 -3.41 15.22 -16.79
C ALA A 72 -2.39 14.08 -16.73
N LEU A 73 -1.58 14.01 -15.66
CA LEU A 73 -0.64 12.92 -15.43
C LEU A 73 -1.37 11.61 -15.19
N LEU A 74 -2.39 11.60 -14.31
CA LEU A 74 -3.19 10.39 -14.03
C LEU A 74 -3.94 9.89 -15.28
N GLN A 75 -4.46 10.78 -16.12
CA GLN A 75 -5.17 10.41 -17.35
C GLN A 75 -4.31 9.71 -18.40
N LYS A 76 -2.99 9.77 -18.27
CA LYS A 76 -2.02 9.10 -19.16
C LYS A 76 -1.62 7.70 -18.66
N GLN A 77 -2.04 7.32 -17.46
CA GLN A 77 -1.61 6.06 -16.85
C GLN A 77 -2.45 4.90 -17.39
N ASP A 78 -1.92 4.22 -18.40
CA ASP A 78 -2.54 3.04 -19.03
C ASP A 78 -1.85 1.73 -18.63
N GLU A 79 -0.67 1.81 -18.01
CA GLU A 79 0.10 0.63 -17.62
C GLU A 79 -0.42 0.01 -16.31
N ALA A 80 -0.26 -1.32 -16.20
CA ALA A 80 -0.61 -2.02 -14.97
C ALA A 80 0.36 -1.62 -13.83
N VAL A 81 -0.21 -1.31 -12.67
CA VAL A 81 0.53 -0.83 -11.50
C VAL A 81 1.45 -1.90 -10.95
N ASP A 82 2.73 -1.55 -10.82
CA ASP A 82 3.77 -2.28 -10.11
C ASP A 82 4.80 -1.27 -9.54
N SER A 83 5.84 -1.74 -8.89
CA SER A 83 6.91 -0.91 -8.31
C SER A 83 7.56 0.02 -9.35
N THR A 84 7.71 -0.43 -10.60
CA THR A 84 8.35 0.33 -11.66
C THR A 84 7.48 1.49 -12.14
N THR A 85 6.19 1.24 -12.36
CA THR A 85 5.24 2.26 -12.81
C THR A 85 5.01 3.34 -11.76
N VAL A 86 5.02 2.99 -10.47
CA VAL A 86 4.91 3.96 -9.36
C VAL A 86 6.14 4.88 -9.30
N VAL A 87 7.34 4.33 -9.50
CA VAL A 87 8.58 5.12 -9.59
C VAL A 87 8.57 6.04 -10.83
N ALA A 88 8.07 5.56 -11.98
CA ALA A 88 7.93 6.37 -13.18
C ALA A 88 6.96 7.53 -12.95
N LEU A 89 5.80 7.27 -12.35
CA LEU A 89 4.76 8.27 -12.09
C LEU A 89 5.30 9.45 -11.26
N VAL A 90 6.00 9.20 -10.16
CA VAL A 90 6.56 10.29 -9.32
C VAL A 90 7.67 11.04 -10.05
N LYS A 91 8.49 10.35 -10.86
CA LYS A 91 9.54 10.99 -11.66
C LYS A 91 8.98 11.89 -12.76
N GLU A 92 7.91 11.49 -13.44
CA GLU A 92 7.24 12.27 -14.47
C GLU A 92 6.52 13.50 -13.88
N MET A 93 6.04 13.39 -12.65
CA MET A 93 5.34 14.45 -11.94
C MET A 93 6.22 15.69 -11.74
N LEU A 94 7.49 15.51 -11.34
CA LEU A 94 8.37 16.63 -10.98
C LEU A 94 8.58 17.64 -12.12
N PRO A 95 9.05 17.26 -13.32
CA PRO A 95 9.23 18.20 -14.41
C PRO A 95 7.91 18.79 -14.92
N LEU A 96 6.82 18.02 -14.85
CA LEU A 96 5.50 18.51 -15.27
C LEU A 96 5.00 19.67 -14.40
N LEU A 97 5.41 19.70 -13.14
CA LEU A 97 5.02 20.70 -12.14
C LEU A 97 6.11 21.71 -11.82
N ASP A 98 7.23 21.68 -12.52
CA ASP A 98 8.42 22.51 -12.27
C ASP A 98 8.92 22.39 -10.82
N ALA A 99 8.81 21.16 -10.23
CA ALA A 99 9.14 20.87 -8.85
C ALA A 99 10.42 20.06 -8.71
N LYS A 100 11.06 20.15 -7.54
CA LYS A 100 12.26 19.38 -7.19
C LYS A 100 11.96 18.25 -6.23
N ASP A 101 10.93 18.39 -5.41
CA ASP A 101 10.48 17.41 -4.44
C ASP A 101 9.00 17.13 -4.67
N GLY A 102 8.59 15.87 -4.55
CA GLY A 102 7.20 15.49 -4.72
C GLY A 102 6.91 14.11 -4.15
N HIS A 103 5.64 13.89 -3.90
CA HIS A 103 5.11 12.67 -3.30
C HIS A 103 3.88 12.19 -4.06
N VAL A 104 3.79 10.89 -4.27
CA VAL A 104 2.62 10.18 -4.80
C VAL A 104 2.26 9.07 -3.84
N GLN A 105 1.01 9.03 -3.43
CA GLN A 105 0.45 7.94 -2.66
C GLN A 105 -0.91 7.55 -3.24
N PHE A 106 -1.21 6.26 -3.29
CA PHE A 106 -2.56 5.81 -3.60
C PHE A 106 -2.87 4.46 -2.96
N THR A 107 -4.11 4.34 -2.50
CA THR A 107 -4.65 3.11 -1.88
C THR A 107 -5.67 2.48 -2.82
N TYR A 108 -5.63 1.15 -2.93
CA TYR A 108 -6.53 0.38 -3.78
C TYR A 108 -6.76 -1.02 -3.22
N THR A 109 -7.75 -1.72 -3.75
CA THR A 109 -7.95 -3.14 -3.46
C THR A 109 -7.15 -4.00 -4.42
N HIS A 110 -6.24 -4.81 -3.87
CA HIS A 110 -5.46 -5.81 -4.60
C HIS A 110 -6.13 -7.18 -4.50
N PHE A 111 -6.18 -7.91 -5.60
CA PHE A 111 -6.78 -9.24 -5.63
C PHE A 111 -5.72 -10.31 -5.87
N VAL A 112 -5.74 -11.35 -5.03
CA VAL A 112 -4.91 -12.54 -5.19
C VAL A 112 -5.81 -13.77 -5.35
N LYS A 113 -5.54 -14.57 -6.37
CA LYS A 113 -6.22 -15.83 -6.58
C LYS A 113 -5.59 -16.90 -5.68
N LYS A 114 -6.36 -17.49 -4.79
CA LYS A 114 -5.92 -18.52 -3.85
C LYS A 114 -6.67 -19.82 -4.08
N ALA A 115 -5.94 -20.94 -4.00
CA ALA A 115 -6.51 -22.28 -3.99
C ALA A 115 -6.69 -22.77 -2.56
N ALA A 116 -7.85 -23.33 -2.24
CA ALA A 116 -8.13 -23.92 -0.93
C ALA A 116 -7.21 -25.14 -0.65
N PRO A 117 -6.82 -25.39 0.62
CA PRO A 117 -5.69 -26.26 0.95
C PRO A 117 -5.91 -27.76 0.67
N VAL A 118 -7.14 -28.23 0.59
CA VAL A 118 -7.48 -29.64 0.37
C VAL A 118 -8.21 -29.83 -0.94
N SER A 119 -9.27 -29.06 -1.17
CA SER A 119 -10.12 -29.20 -2.37
C SER A 119 -9.53 -28.58 -3.61
N GLY A 120 -8.58 -27.64 -3.45
CA GLY A 120 -8.00 -26.88 -4.55
C GLY A 120 -8.99 -25.93 -5.22
N VAL A 121 -10.19 -25.70 -4.65
CA VAL A 121 -11.12 -24.72 -5.23
C VAL A 121 -10.53 -23.33 -5.15
N GLU A 122 -10.58 -22.62 -6.27
CA GLU A 122 -9.99 -21.29 -6.39
C GLU A 122 -10.99 -20.19 -6.03
N SER A 123 -10.51 -19.15 -5.36
CA SER A 123 -11.26 -17.94 -5.05
C SER A 123 -10.33 -16.72 -5.04
N LEU A 124 -10.91 -15.53 -5.16
CA LEU A 124 -10.19 -14.28 -4.98
C LEU A 124 -10.20 -13.90 -3.50
N MET A 125 -9.04 -13.46 -3.02
CA MET A 125 -8.88 -12.74 -1.77
C MET A 125 -8.56 -11.29 -2.08
N ASP A 126 -9.09 -10.38 -1.28
CA ASP A 126 -8.86 -8.94 -1.39
C ASP A 126 -7.97 -8.44 -0.26
N TYR A 127 -7.10 -7.49 -0.60
CA TYR A 127 -6.16 -6.87 0.32
C TYR A 127 -6.16 -5.37 0.11
N GLU A 128 -6.17 -4.58 1.18
CA GLU A 128 -5.95 -3.14 1.09
C GLU A 128 -4.46 -2.87 0.92
N VAL A 129 -4.10 -2.21 -0.16
CA VAL A 129 -2.71 -1.93 -0.53
C VAL A 129 -2.51 -0.44 -0.79
N THR A 130 -1.40 0.10 -0.30
CA THR A 130 -0.98 1.47 -0.58
C THR A 130 0.44 1.49 -1.14
N TRP A 131 0.60 2.05 -2.33
CA TRP A 131 1.90 2.46 -2.85
C TRP A 131 2.20 3.90 -2.45
N MET A 132 3.46 4.16 -2.13
CA MET A 132 3.99 5.48 -1.77
C MET A 132 5.30 5.68 -2.51
N ALA A 133 5.51 6.83 -3.13
CA ALA A 133 6.79 7.18 -3.73
C ALA A 133 7.11 8.64 -3.42
N THR A 134 8.30 8.88 -2.89
CA THR A 134 8.83 10.23 -2.67
C THR A 134 10.02 10.42 -3.58
N ALA A 135 9.99 11.47 -4.37
CA ALA A 135 11.08 11.83 -5.28
C ALA A 135 11.71 13.15 -4.86
N LYS A 136 13.04 13.20 -4.88
CA LYS A 136 13.80 14.39 -4.55
C LYS A 136 14.95 14.58 -5.53
N GLN A 137 15.01 15.76 -6.16
CA GLN A 137 16.12 16.13 -7.03
C GLN A 137 17.32 16.55 -6.17
N ASN A 138 18.44 15.85 -6.36
CA ASN A 138 19.69 16.17 -5.66
C ASN A 138 20.47 17.33 -6.34
N ALA A 139 21.57 17.77 -5.71
CA ALA A 139 22.39 18.87 -6.19
C ALA A 139 23.03 18.61 -7.58
N THR A 140 23.16 17.35 -7.99
CA THR A 140 23.69 16.97 -9.32
C THR A 140 22.64 16.94 -10.42
N GLY A 141 21.36 17.21 -10.07
CA GLY A 141 20.23 17.17 -10.98
C GLY A 141 19.62 15.78 -11.19
N SER A 142 20.16 14.73 -10.54
CA SER A 142 19.54 13.41 -10.55
C SER A 142 18.37 13.35 -9.54
N THR A 143 17.40 12.49 -9.81
CA THR A 143 16.23 12.31 -8.95
C THR A 143 16.37 11.01 -8.16
N ASP A 144 16.50 11.15 -6.85
CA ASP A 144 16.45 10.02 -5.92
C ASP A 144 14.99 9.71 -5.60
N VAL A 145 14.63 8.44 -5.62
CA VAL A 145 13.26 7.99 -5.31
C VAL A 145 13.32 6.95 -4.19
N GLN A 146 12.54 7.22 -3.15
CA GLN A 146 12.24 6.25 -2.12
C GLN A 146 10.85 5.65 -2.39
N LEU A 147 10.77 4.34 -2.45
CA LEU A 147 9.52 3.61 -2.70
C LEU A 147 9.02 2.98 -1.40
N GLY A 148 7.74 3.09 -1.16
CA GLY A 148 7.05 2.44 -0.04
C GLY A 148 5.91 1.56 -0.52
N LEU A 149 5.71 0.44 0.15
CA LEU A 149 4.58 -0.45 -0.04
C LEU A 149 3.96 -0.79 1.31
N ARG A 150 2.66 -0.56 1.44
CA ARG A 150 1.87 -0.99 2.59
C ARG A 150 0.84 -2.00 2.14
N ALA A 151 0.71 -3.11 2.89
CA ALA A 151 -0.35 -4.08 2.71
C ALA A 151 -0.97 -4.43 4.06
N GLN A 152 -2.31 -4.54 4.10
CA GLN A 152 -3.05 -5.10 5.22
C GLN A 152 -3.51 -6.50 4.83
N VAL A 153 -3.05 -7.50 5.60
CA VAL A 153 -3.28 -8.93 5.33
C VAL A 153 -4.16 -9.51 6.43
N PRO A 154 -5.39 -9.93 6.13
CA PRO A 154 -6.23 -10.62 7.08
C PRO A 154 -5.77 -12.07 7.25
N VAL A 155 -5.62 -12.51 8.49
CA VAL A 155 -5.19 -13.86 8.87
C VAL A 155 -6.01 -14.38 10.05
N MET A 156 -5.82 -15.63 10.41
CA MET A 156 -6.39 -16.22 11.63
C MET A 156 -5.34 -16.30 12.74
N SER A 157 -5.73 -15.97 13.97
CA SER A 157 -4.98 -16.23 15.19
C SER A 157 -5.79 -17.12 16.14
N LEU A 158 -5.14 -18.10 16.76
CA LEU A 158 -5.71 -18.96 17.77
C LEU A 158 -4.94 -18.76 19.08
N CYS A 159 -5.65 -18.50 20.17
CA CYS A 159 -5.07 -18.14 21.46
C CYS A 159 -4.34 -19.31 22.12
N PRO A 160 -3.01 -19.22 22.38
CA PRO A 160 -2.25 -20.25 23.08
C PRO A 160 -2.72 -20.47 24.51
N CYS A 161 -3.05 -19.37 25.24
CA CYS A 161 -3.55 -19.48 26.63
C CYS A 161 -4.83 -20.28 26.72
N SER A 162 -5.83 -19.98 25.92
CA SER A 162 -7.11 -20.69 25.95
C SER A 162 -6.96 -22.15 25.56
N LYS A 163 -6.01 -22.43 24.63
CA LYS A 163 -5.67 -23.81 24.25
C LYS A 163 -5.10 -24.63 25.44
N GLU A 164 -4.24 -23.98 26.24
CA GLU A 164 -3.56 -24.65 27.37
C GLU A 164 -4.50 -24.91 28.53
N ILE A 165 -5.42 -23.99 28.84
CA ILE A 165 -6.27 -24.09 30.05
C ILE A 165 -7.64 -24.70 29.79
N SER A 166 -8.09 -24.82 28.54
CA SER A 166 -9.42 -25.32 28.21
C SER A 166 -9.40 -26.82 27.90
N GLU A 167 -10.41 -27.54 28.40
CA GLU A 167 -10.62 -28.94 28.08
C GLU A 167 -11.22 -29.16 26.68
N PHE A 168 -11.85 -28.15 26.09
CA PHE A 168 -12.65 -28.27 24.86
C PHE A 168 -12.20 -27.43 23.69
N GLY A 169 -10.94 -27.02 23.63
CA GLY A 169 -10.40 -26.29 22.49
C GLY A 169 -9.84 -24.93 22.85
N ALA A 170 -9.87 -24.00 21.92
CA ALA A 170 -9.35 -22.65 22.09
C ALA A 170 -10.18 -21.65 21.27
N HIS A 171 -10.29 -20.42 21.76
CA HIS A 171 -10.86 -19.37 20.93
C HIS A 171 -9.90 -18.96 19.83
N ASN A 172 -10.45 -18.58 18.71
CA ASN A 172 -9.74 -17.99 17.58
C ASN A 172 -10.48 -16.74 17.10
N GLN A 173 -9.80 -15.95 16.33
CA GLN A 173 -10.31 -14.70 15.77
C GLN A 173 -9.60 -14.36 14.46
N ARG A 174 -10.21 -13.45 13.73
CA ARG A 174 -9.53 -12.77 12.62
C ARG A 174 -8.52 -11.79 13.19
N SER A 175 -7.39 -11.66 12.49
CA SER A 175 -6.37 -10.66 12.78
C SER A 175 -6.01 -9.92 11.50
N HIS A 176 -5.60 -8.67 11.62
CA HIS A 176 -5.02 -7.91 10.51
C HIS A 176 -3.54 -7.71 10.77
N VAL A 177 -2.71 -8.14 9.83
CA VAL A 177 -1.28 -7.82 9.81
C VAL A 177 -1.07 -6.69 8.82
N THR A 178 -0.71 -5.52 9.31
CA THR A 178 -0.38 -4.35 8.46
C THR A 178 1.12 -4.19 8.40
N MET A 179 1.68 -4.30 7.22
CA MET A 179 3.10 -4.09 6.95
C MET A 179 3.28 -2.86 6.09
N THR A 180 4.22 -2.00 6.47
CA THR A 180 4.69 -0.88 5.65
C THR A 180 6.19 -1.05 5.49
N VAL A 181 6.65 -1.23 4.25
CA VAL A 181 8.07 -1.42 3.93
C VAL A 181 8.59 -0.27 3.09
N THR A 182 9.85 0.08 3.30
CA THR A 182 10.60 1.02 2.45
C THR A 182 11.59 0.23 1.60
N LEU A 183 11.61 0.53 0.32
CA LEU A 183 12.39 -0.17 -0.71
C LEU A 183 13.30 0.83 -1.45
N ASP A 184 14.39 0.34 -2.00
CA ASP A 184 15.12 1.07 -3.03
C ASP A 184 14.28 1.14 -4.32
N SER A 185 14.36 2.26 -5.05
CA SER A 185 13.59 2.46 -6.29
C SER A 185 13.91 1.49 -7.43
N LYS A 186 14.98 0.73 -7.30
CA LYS A 186 15.39 -0.32 -8.27
C LYS A 186 14.90 -1.70 -7.86
N THR A 187 14.36 -1.82 -6.67
CA THR A 187 13.90 -3.10 -6.12
C THR A 187 12.52 -3.44 -6.66
N GLN A 188 12.38 -4.69 -7.10
CA GLN A 188 11.09 -5.25 -7.44
C GLN A 188 10.57 -6.09 -6.27
N MET A 189 9.46 -5.66 -5.70
CA MET A 189 8.70 -6.38 -4.69
C MET A 189 7.23 -6.41 -5.11
N THR A 190 6.61 -7.56 -4.96
CA THR A 190 5.18 -7.73 -5.25
C THR A 190 4.37 -7.59 -3.96
N VAL A 191 3.07 -7.35 -4.10
CA VAL A 191 2.13 -7.38 -2.97
C VAL A 191 2.08 -8.78 -2.38
N GLU A 192 2.13 -9.80 -3.24
CA GLU A 192 2.11 -11.21 -2.86
C GLU A 192 3.31 -11.62 -1.98
N ASP A 193 4.47 -10.96 -2.12
CA ASP A 193 5.62 -11.16 -1.22
C ASP A 193 5.25 -10.77 0.23
N LEU A 194 4.55 -9.64 0.43
CA LEU A 194 4.09 -9.23 1.75
C LEU A 194 2.95 -10.10 2.27
N VAL A 195 2.02 -10.49 1.39
CA VAL A 195 0.94 -11.42 1.75
C VAL A 195 1.53 -12.72 2.28
N ALA A 196 2.47 -13.33 1.56
CA ALA A 196 3.14 -14.55 1.97
C ALA A 196 3.90 -14.39 3.28
N ALA A 197 4.59 -13.25 3.49
CA ALA A 197 5.33 -12.98 4.73
C ALA A 197 4.43 -12.92 5.98
N ALA A 198 3.17 -12.48 5.84
CA ALA A 198 2.21 -12.45 6.94
C ALA A 198 1.50 -13.79 7.12
N GLU A 199 1.05 -14.40 6.03
CA GLU A 199 0.27 -15.64 6.07
C GLU A 199 1.09 -16.83 6.57
N SER A 200 2.38 -16.93 6.24
CA SER A 200 3.27 -18.00 6.71
C SER A 200 3.45 -18.02 8.23
N GLU A 201 3.26 -16.88 8.89
CA GLU A 201 3.49 -16.75 10.33
C GLU A 201 2.18 -16.74 11.16
N ALA A 202 1.04 -16.76 10.51
CA ALA A 202 -0.25 -16.78 11.19
C ALA A 202 -0.61 -18.19 11.70
N SER A 203 -1.60 -18.29 12.58
CA SER A 203 -2.16 -19.62 12.95
C SER A 203 -2.76 -20.32 11.73
N SER A 204 -3.35 -19.57 10.81
CA SER A 204 -3.78 -20.01 9.49
C SER A 204 -3.98 -18.81 8.57
N GLU A 205 -3.80 -19.02 7.27
CA GLU A 205 -4.28 -18.12 6.22
C GLU A 205 -5.82 -18.11 6.16
N LEU A 206 -6.35 -17.18 5.34
CA LEU A 206 -7.77 -17.10 5.00
C LEU A 206 -8.01 -17.34 3.51
N TRP A 207 -9.21 -17.80 3.16
CA TRP A 207 -9.67 -18.00 1.78
C TRP A 207 -11.08 -17.46 1.59
N GLY A 208 -11.36 -16.98 0.40
CA GLY A 208 -12.71 -16.51 0.03
C GLY A 208 -13.72 -17.63 -0.14
N LEU A 209 -13.27 -18.88 -0.41
CA LEU A 209 -14.13 -20.06 -0.59
C LEU A 209 -13.44 -21.30 -0.03
N LEU A 210 -14.15 -22.01 0.84
CA LEU A 210 -13.74 -23.30 1.42
C LEU A 210 -14.86 -24.32 1.25
N LYS A 211 -14.49 -25.59 1.14
CA LYS A 211 -15.38 -26.75 1.26
C LYS A 211 -15.16 -27.46 2.59
N ARG A 212 -16.03 -28.37 2.99
CA ARG A 212 -15.94 -29.09 4.29
C ARG A 212 -14.56 -29.71 4.57
N PRO A 213 -13.85 -30.35 3.62
CA PRO A 213 -12.49 -30.85 3.89
C PRO A 213 -11.49 -29.73 4.20
N ASP A 214 -11.65 -28.57 3.55
CA ASP A 214 -10.82 -27.40 3.79
C ASP A 214 -11.09 -26.80 5.17
N GLU A 215 -12.37 -26.68 5.57
CA GLU A 215 -12.76 -26.20 6.91
C GLU A 215 -12.15 -27.08 8.02
N LYS A 216 -12.19 -28.42 7.83
CA LYS A 216 -11.54 -29.35 8.75
C LYS A 216 -10.05 -29.07 8.82
N TRP A 217 -9.38 -28.95 7.69
CA TRP A 217 -7.94 -28.69 7.63
C TRP A 217 -7.57 -27.37 8.32
N VAL A 218 -8.27 -26.27 8.01
CA VAL A 218 -8.04 -24.95 8.62
C VAL A 218 -8.21 -25.01 10.14
N THR A 219 -9.26 -25.70 10.61
CA THR A 219 -9.52 -25.88 12.04
C THR A 219 -8.38 -26.60 12.74
N GLU A 220 -7.93 -27.73 12.20
CA GLU A 220 -6.86 -28.54 12.78
C GLU A 220 -5.50 -27.86 12.65
N HIS A 221 -5.24 -27.21 11.50
CA HIS A 221 -4.01 -26.47 11.24
C HIS A 221 -3.85 -25.29 12.19
N SER A 222 -4.89 -24.46 12.35
CA SER A 222 -4.84 -23.31 13.25
C SER A 222 -4.70 -23.75 14.71
N TYR A 223 -5.37 -24.84 15.11
CA TYR A 223 -5.25 -25.40 16.45
C TYR A 223 -3.83 -25.92 16.75
N SER A 224 -3.16 -26.47 15.75
CA SER A 224 -1.78 -26.94 15.88
C SER A 224 -0.75 -25.81 15.88
N ASN A 225 -1.15 -24.60 15.49
CA ASN A 225 -0.27 -23.45 15.29
C ASN A 225 -0.74 -22.19 16.06
N PRO A 226 -0.90 -22.28 17.42
CA PRO A 226 -1.37 -21.14 18.20
C PRO A 226 -0.33 -20.02 18.23
N LYS A 227 -0.78 -18.77 18.19
CA LYS A 227 0.06 -17.57 18.19
C LYS A 227 -0.57 -16.45 19.03
N PHE A 228 0.20 -15.86 19.93
CA PHE A 228 -0.11 -14.55 20.51
C PHE A 228 0.08 -13.45 19.49
N VAL A 229 -0.52 -12.28 19.71
CA VAL A 229 -0.29 -11.11 18.85
C VAL A 229 1.17 -10.70 18.85
N GLU A 230 1.87 -10.87 19.98
CA GLU A 230 3.30 -10.62 20.15
C GLU A 230 4.17 -11.60 19.34
N ASP A 231 3.78 -12.87 19.26
CA ASP A 231 4.50 -13.87 18.47
C ASP A 231 4.32 -13.57 16.99
N LEU A 232 3.09 -13.35 16.55
CA LEU A 232 2.77 -13.02 15.16
C LEU A 232 3.57 -11.81 14.66
N VAL A 233 3.60 -10.71 15.43
CA VAL A 233 4.33 -9.51 15.00
C VAL A 233 5.84 -9.71 14.98
N ARG A 234 6.40 -10.55 15.91
CA ARG A 234 7.84 -10.87 15.94
C ARG A 234 8.25 -11.75 14.77
N ASP A 235 7.46 -12.77 14.46
CA ASP A 235 7.75 -13.72 13.41
C ASP A 235 7.67 -13.04 12.02
N VAL A 236 6.62 -12.23 11.78
CA VAL A 236 6.52 -11.41 10.56
C VAL A 236 7.68 -10.40 10.48
N ALA A 237 8.02 -9.72 11.58
CA ALA A 237 9.17 -8.81 11.61
C ALA A 237 10.49 -9.53 11.31
N GLY A 238 10.64 -10.79 11.74
CA GLY A 238 11.77 -11.65 11.40
C GLY A 238 11.91 -11.85 9.90
N ASN A 239 10.81 -12.20 9.23
CA ASN A 239 10.76 -12.37 7.77
C ASN A 239 11.12 -11.08 7.02
N LEU A 240 10.51 -9.94 7.40
CA LEU A 240 10.81 -8.64 6.79
C LEU A 240 12.26 -8.20 7.01
N LYS A 241 12.83 -8.51 8.18
CA LYS A 241 14.24 -8.20 8.50
C LYS A 241 15.22 -9.04 7.67
N ALA A 242 14.87 -10.27 7.37
CA ALA A 242 15.69 -11.17 6.57
C ALA A 242 15.69 -10.80 5.07
N ASP A 243 14.64 -10.16 4.59
CA ASP A 243 14.53 -9.76 3.18
C ASP A 243 15.47 -8.59 2.87
N GLN A 244 16.47 -8.82 2.03
CA GLN A 244 17.49 -7.83 1.65
C GLN A 244 16.94 -6.69 0.80
N ARG A 245 15.75 -6.83 0.22
CA ARG A 245 15.06 -5.80 -0.56
C ARG A 245 14.53 -4.67 0.31
N ILE A 246 14.26 -4.94 1.60
CA ILE A 246 13.64 -4.03 2.55
C ILE A 246 14.72 -3.21 3.28
N GLN A 247 14.62 -1.89 3.23
CA GLN A 247 15.50 -0.95 3.93
C GLN A 247 15.01 -0.65 5.34
N SER A 248 13.71 -0.47 5.49
CA SER A 248 13.04 -0.27 6.78
C SER A 248 11.63 -0.82 6.72
N PHE A 249 11.06 -1.12 7.88
CA PHE A 249 9.67 -1.55 7.95
C PHE A 249 8.99 -1.14 9.27
N VAL A 250 7.68 -1.10 9.19
CA VAL A 250 6.76 -1.13 10.32
C VAL A 250 5.82 -2.30 10.11
N VAL A 251 5.69 -3.16 11.10
CA VAL A 251 4.66 -4.21 11.13
C VAL A 251 3.81 -4.03 12.38
N GLU A 252 2.51 -4.12 12.21
CA GLU A 252 1.50 -4.06 13.25
C GLU A 252 0.53 -5.23 13.06
N ALA A 253 0.25 -5.96 14.14
CA ALA A 253 -0.78 -6.99 14.16
C ALA A 253 -1.90 -6.56 15.12
N GLU A 254 -3.15 -6.67 14.69
CA GLU A 254 -4.35 -6.42 15.47
C GLU A 254 -5.23 -7.67 15.48
N ASN A 255 -5.47 -8.25 16.65
CA ASN A 255 -6.36 -9.37 16.86
C ASN A 255 -7.75 -8.87 17.29
N PHE A 256 -8.79 -9.20 16.52
CA PHE A 256 -10.18 -8.91 16.86
C PHE A 256 -10.69 -9.95 17.83
N GLU A 257 -10.34 -9.79 19.10
CA GLU A 257 -10.56 -10.77 20.15
C GLU A 257 -12.03 -11.22 20.23
N SER A 258 -12.27 -12.54 20.04
CA SER A 258 -13.62 -13.08 19.96
C SER A 258 -14.36 -13.13 21.30
N ILE A 259 -13.62 -13.09 22.42
CA ILE A 259 -14.16 -13.16 23.79
C ILE A 259 -14.06 -11.82 24.55
N HIS A 260 -13.49 -10.78 23.96
CA HIS A 260 -13.31 -9.45 24.53
C HIS A 260 -13.98 -8.37 23.69
N ASN A 261 -14.38 -7.27 24.31
CA ASN A 261 -14.95 -6.10 23.62
C ASN A 261 -13.87 -5.08 23.21
N HIS A 262 -12.65 -5.53 22.98
CA HIS A 262 -11.51 -4.74 22.49
C HIS A 262 -10.62 -5.63 21.63
N SER A 263 -9.81 -5.01 20.80
CA SER A 263 -8.73 -5.68 20.08
C SER A 263 -7.46 -5.69 20.91
N ALA A 264 -6.62 -6.72 20.72
CA ALA A 264 -5.23 -6.71 21.16
C ALA A 264 -4.34 -6.34 19.97
N PHE A 265 -3.30 -5.52 20.19
CA PHE A 265 -2.38 -5.16 19.12
C PHE A 265 -0.93 -5.16 19.58
N ALA A 266 -0.03 -5.39 18.63
CA ALA A 266 1.40 -5.25 18.83
C ALA A 266 2.06 -4.62 17.60
N ARG A 267 3.15 -3.88 17.79
CA ARG A 267 3.84 -3.17 16.72
C ARG A 267 5.35 -3.24 16.88
N ILE A 268 6.05 -3.47 15.76
CA ILE A 268 7.51 -3.41 15.64
C ILE A 268 7.87 -2.49 14.48
N SER A 269 8.91 -1.65 14.67
CA SER A 269 9.54 -0.89 13.60
C SER A 269 11.04 -1.19 13.58
N HIS A 270 11.63 -1.24 12.38
CA HIS A 270 13.05 -1.49 12.19
C HIS A 270 13.58 -0.68 11.01
N GLN A 271 14.80 -0.18 11.15
CA GLN A 271 15.57 0.47 10.10
C GLN A 271 16.93 -0.23 10.01
N LYS A 272 17.29 -0.65 8.80
CA LYS A 272 18.62 -1.27 8.51
C LYS A 272 19.70 -0.22 8.35
#